data_17d32d86629781bc631055bfd30e6b36
#
_entry.id   17d32d86629781bc631055bfd30e6b36
#
_cell.length_a   1.000
_cell.length_b   1.000
_cell.length_c   1.000
_cell.angle_alpha   90.00
_cell.angle_beta   90.00
_cell.angle_gamma   90.00
#
_symmetry.space_group_name_H-M   'P 1'
#
loop_
_entity.id
_entity.type
_entity.pdbx_description
1 polymer ?
#
loop_
_entity_poly.entity_id
_entity_poly.type
_entity_poly.pdbx_seq_one_letter_code
_entity_poly.pdbx_strand_id
1 'polypeptide(L)'
;LLPVAPQKLQLKIKGVNKTYTLINDGEINVLKTPGLTDIEFDALLPNVKYPFAVYKNGFTRAKSFLEVLKNYKQDKKTFQFIVTRTLPNGKMLFDTNMKVSLESYTIKEDAKNYGMDVMVTIKLKQYRDYATKTCNIKFASSKPKIVPQPVRAAENPPKPANQTYTVVRGDCLWNIAKKYYGNGSKYTVIYNANRDKIKNPNLIYPGQVLTIPAA
;
A
#
# COMPACT_ATOMS: atom_id res chain seq x y z
N LEU A 1 18.63 -21.79 -15.05
CA LEU A 1 18.42 -21.62 -16.50
C LEU A 1 17.52 -22.73 -16.99
N LEU A 2 16.46 -22.38 -17.77
CA LEU A 2 15.64 -23.38 -18.46
C LEU A 2 16.41 -23.88 -19.70
N PRO A 3 16.35 -25.19 -20.00
CA PRO A 3 17.07 -25.76 -21.13
C PRO A 3 16.49 -25.31 -22.48
N VAL A 4 15.17 -25.11 -22.53
CA VAL A 4 14.47 -24.63 -23.72
C VAL A 4 13.71 -23.38 -23.34
N ALA A 5 13.82 -22.34 -24.16
CA ALA A 5 13.07 -21.11 -23.93
C ALA A 5 11.56 -21.35 -24.08
N PRO A 6 10.72 -20.83 -23.19
CA PRO A 6 9.28 -20.93 -23.31
C PRO A 6 8.78 -20.29 -24.60
N GLN A 7 7.88 -20.99 -25.32
CA GLN A 7 7.25 -20.44 -26.53
C GLN A 7 6.28 -19.29 -26.20
N LYS A 8 5.64 -19.36 -25.05
CA LYS A 8 4.69 -18.38 -24.56
C LYS A 8 5.02 -18.00 -23.13
N LEU A 9 5.10 -16.70 -22.87
CA LEU A 9 5.26 -16.13 -21.54
C LEU A 9 4.18 -15.08 -21.34
N GLN A 10 3.39 -15.24 -20.30
CA GLN A 10 2.32 -14.31 -19.95
C GLN A 10 2.64 -13.64 -18.60
N LEU A 11 2.66 -12.31 -18.60
CA LEU A 11 2.75 -11.50 -17.38
C LEU A 11 1.41 -10.80 -17.18
N LYS A 12 0.75 -11.07 -16.06
CA LYS A 12 -0.54 -10.44 -15.71
C LYS A 12 -0.34 -9.47 -14.56
N ILE A 13 -0.37 -8.17 -14.87
CA ILE A 13 -0.27 -7.09 -13.90
C ILE A 13 -1.70 -6.78 -13.42
N LYS A 14 -1.95 -6.95 -12.12
CA LYS A 14 -3.28 -6.74 -11.53
C LYS A 14 -3.44 -5.32 -11.00
N GLY A 15 -4.57 -4.69 -11.31
CA GLY A 15 -5.03 -3.51 -10.60
C GLY A 15 -5.80 -3.91 -9.33
N VAL A 16 -5.67 -3.12 -8.29
CA VAL A 16 -6.43 -3.26 -7.03
C VAL A 16 -7.26 -2.02 -6.72
N ASN A 17 -7.62 -1.29 -7.78
CA ASN A 17 -8.48 -0.12 -7.68
C ASN A 17 -9.84 -0.50 -7.09
N LYS A 18 -10.49 0.47 -6.45
CA LYS A 18 -11.86 0.32 -5.93
C LYS A 18 -12.74 1.40 -6.48
N THR A 19 -13.89 0.99 -6.99
CA THR A 19 -14.96 1.90 -7.40
C THR A 19 -15.93 2.09 -6.25
N TYR A 20 -16.34 3.33 -6.01
CA TYR A 20 -17.35 3.68 -5.03
C TYR A 20 -18.42 4.52 -5.72
N THR A 21 -19.69 4.22 -5.45
CA THR A 21 -20.82 5.03 -5.89
C THR A 21 -21.06 6.14 -4.86
N LEU A 22 -21.05 7.37 -5.33
CA LEU A 22 -21.34 8.54 -4.50
C LEU A 22 -22.83 8.90 -4.63
N ILE A 23 -23.41 9.39 -3.54
CA ILE A 23 -24.78 9.91 -3.56
C ILE A 23 -24.75 11.22 -4.36
N ASN A 24 -25.51 11.28 -5.45
CA ASN A 24 -25.66 12.42 -6.40
C ASN A 24 -24.49 12.71 -7.36
N ASP A 25 -23.31 12.07 -7.20
CA ASP A 25 -22.12 12.40 -8.03
C ASP A 25 -21.66 11.22 -8.93
N GLY A 26 -22.44 10.11 -8.96
CA GLY A 26 -22.10 8.94 -9.77
C GLY A 26 -21.00 8.07 -9.17
N GLU A 27 -20.16 7.48 -10.02
CA GLU A 27 -19.11 6.55 -9.59
C GLU A 27 -17.73 7.20 -9.62
N ILE A 28 -16.93 6.96 -8.59
CA ILE A 28 -15.51 7.32 -8.54
C ILE A 28 -14.64 6.07 -8.52
N ASN A 29 -13.53 6.08 -9.25
CA ASN A 29 -12.53 5.03 -9.22
C ASN A 29 -11.31 5.49 -8.42
N VAL A 30 -11.12 4.90 -7.25
CA VAL A 30 -9.95 5.17 -6.40
C VAL A 30 -8.77 4.32 -6.88
N LEU A 31 -7.79 4.97 -7.47
CA LEU A 31 -6.57 4.33 -7.96
C LEU A 31 -5.68 3.91 -6.78
N LYS A 32 -5.29 2.65 -6.79
CA LYS A 32 -4.37 2.08 -5.79
C LYS A 32 -3.10 1.58 -6.46
N THR A 33 -2.06 1.37 -5.67
CA THR A 33 -0.83 0.73 -6.16
C THR A 33 -1.16 -0.61 -6.80
N PRO A 34 -0.51 -0.96 -7.95
CA PRO A 34 -0.74 -2.24 -8.61
C PRO A 34 -0.52 -3.42 -7.68
N GLY A 35 -1.35 -4.45 -7.85
CA GLY A 35 -1.20 -5.74 -7.17
C GLY A 35 0.08 -6.46 -7.58
N LEU A 36 0.25 -7.67 -7.07
CA LEU A 36 1.37 -8.52 -7.45
C LEU A 36 1.17 -9.04 -8.88
N THR A 37 2.25 -9.07 -9.65
CA THR A 37 2.29 -9.61 -11.00
C THR A 37 2.25 -11.13 -10.95
N ASP A 38 1.33 -11.76 -11.69
CA ASP A 38 1.33 -13.19 -11.95
C ASP A 38 2.08 -13.46 -13.26
N ILE A 39 2.89 -14.52 -13.27
CA ILE A 39 3.66 -14.97 -14.43
C ILE A 39 3.28 -16.41 -14.70
N GLU A 40 2.96 -16.72 -15.95
CA GLU A 40 2.62 -18.07 -16.39
C GLU A 40 3.34 -18.39 -17.69
N PHE A 41 3.94 -19.57 -17.75
CA PHE A 41 4.59 -20.07 -18.96
C PHE A 41 4.69 -21.61 -18.94
N ASP A 42 4.81 -22.17 -20.14
CA ASP A 42 5.06 -23.60 -20.34
C ASP A 42 6.54 -23.81 -20.62
N ALA A 43 7.18 -24.73 -19.91
CA ALA A 43 8.58 -25.08 -20.04
C ALA A 43 8.71 -26.54 -20.51
N LEU A 44 9.40 -26.76 -21.60
CA LEU A 44 9.79 -28.11 -22.03
C LEU A 44 11.04 -28.53 -21.25
N LEU A 45 10.94 -29.64 -20.56
CA LEU A 45 12.05 -30.27 -19.83
C LEU A 45 12.47 -31.55 -20.57
N PRO A 46 13.60 -31.52 -21.28
CA PRO A 46 14.02 -32.65 -22.11
C PRO A 46 14.61 -33.79 -21.28
N ASN A 47 14.27 -35.02 -21.66
CA ASN A 47 14.93 -36.24 -21.17
C ASN A 47 16.01 -36.74 -22.13
N VAL A 48 16.07 -36.15 -23.35
CA VAL A 48 17.05 -36.43 -24.37
C VAL A 48 17.84 -35.16 -24.65
N LYS A 49 19.13 -35.30 -25.02
CA LYS A 49 19.97 -34.16 -25.37
C LYS A 49 19.60 -33.63 -26.76
N TYR A 50 19.12 -32.40 -26.84
CA TYR A 50 18.83 -31.71 -28.09
C TYR A 50 19.89 -30.65 -28.44
N PRO A 51 20.19 -30.45 -29.71
CA PRO A 51 21.17 -29.45 -30.14
C PRO A 51 20.71 -28.01 -29.90
N PHE A 52 19.40 -27.76 -29.84
CA PHE A 52 18.81 -26.45 -29.58
C PHE A 52 18.63 -26.12 -28.08
N ALA A 53 18.81 -27.11 -27.21
CA ALA A 53 18.68 -26.93 -25.77
C ALA A 53 19.98 -26.42 -25.13
N VAL A 54 19.88 -25.40 -24.28
CA VAL A 54 21.05 -24.77 -23.65
C VAL A 54 21.16 -25.25 -22.20
N TYR A 55 22.32 -25.83 -21.90
CA TYR A 55 22.64 -26.31 -20.55
C TYR A 55 23.85 -25.56 -19.99
N LYS A 56 23.72 -25.02 -18.77
CA LYS A 56 24.83 -24.27 -18.15
C LYS A 56 26.02 -25.17 -17.76
N ASN A 57 25.69 -26.37 -17.24
CA ASN A 57 26.72 -27.30 -16.68
C ASN A 57 26.58 -28.72 -17.30
N GLY A 58 26.33 -28.80 -18.61
CA GLY A 58 26.11 -30.06 -19.30
C GLY A 58 24.65 -30.55 -19.25
N PHE A 59 24.38 -31.65 -19.96
CA PHE A 59 23.02 -32.19 -20.09
C PHE A 59 22.44 -32.59 -18.74
N THR A 60 21.20 -32.14 -18.49
CA THR A 60 20.44 -32.42 -17.27
C THR A 60 19.07 -32.89 -17.67
N ARG A 61 18.63 -34.03 -17.14
CA ARG A 61 17.31 -34.62 -17.41
C ARG A 61 16.20 -33.86 -16.69
N ALA A 62 14.96 -34.03 -17.18
CA ALA A 62 13.75 -33.43 -16.62
C ALA A 62 13.61 -33.64 -15.11
N LYS A 63 13.95 -34.82 -14.59
CA LYS A 63 13.88 -35.18 -13.17
C LYS A 63 14.57 -34.14 -12.26
N SER A 64 15.79 -33.74 -12.62
CA SER A 64 16.54 -32.76 -11.78
C SER A 64 15.88 -31.39 -11.76
N PHE A 65 15.25 -30.94 -12.84
CA PHE A 65 14.48 -29.69 -12.86
C PHE A 65 13.22 -29.78 -12.00
N LEU A 66 12.52 -30.92 -12.03
CA LEU A 66 11.36 -31.18 -11.19
C LEU A 66 11.71 -31.21 -9.70
N GLU A 67 12.85 -31.81 -9.33
CA GLU A 67 13.36 -31.77 -7.95
C GLU A 67 13.65 -30.34 -7.49
N VAL A 68 14.23 -29.51 -8.35
CA VAL A 68 14.46 -28.09 -8.03
C VAL A 68 13.11 -27.36 -7.81
N LEU A 69 12.11 -27.56 -8.68
CA LEU A 69 10.78 -26.96 -8.51
C LEU A 69 10.12 -27.44 -7.22
N LYS A 70 10.22 -28.73 -6.92
CA LYS A 70 9.71 -29.31 -5.67
C LYS A 70 10.35 -28.64 -4.45
N ASN A 71 11.67 -28.48 -4.44
CA ASN A 71 12.41 -27.86 -3.34
C ASN A 71 12.02 -26.38 -3.17
N TYR A 72 11.92 -25.62 -4.26
CA TYR A 72 11.45 -24.23 -4.18
C TYR A 72 10.04 -24.11 -3.59
N LYS A 73 9.16 -25.07 -3.92
CA LYS A 73 7.80 -25.09 -3.39
C LYS A 73 7.75 -25.49 -1.92
N GLN A 74 8.50 -26.51 -1.51
CA GLN A 74 8.54 -27.02 -0.13
C GLN A 74 9.22 -26.04 0.83
N ASP A 75 10.37 -25.51 0.41
CA ASP A 75 11.16 -24.57 1.24
C ASP A 75 10.61 -23.15 1.23
N LYS A 76 9.54 -22.88 0.47
CA LYS A 76 8.94 -21.54 0.31
C LYS A 76 9.97 -20.47 -0.06
N LYS A 77 10.98 -20.85 -0.84
CA LYS A 77 12.06 -19.97 -1.28
C LYS A 77 11.61 -19.04 -2.38
N THR A 78 12.05 -17.79 -2.30
CA THR A 78 11.93 -16.82 -3.37
C THR A 78 13.19 -16.84 -4.23
N PHE A 79 13.05 -16.50 -5.51
CA PHE A 79 14.17 -16.45 -6.44
C PHE A 79 14.00 -15.32 -7.45
N GLN A 80 15.11 -15.04 -8.16
CA GLN A 80 15.12 -14.01 -9.18
C GLN A 80 14.67 -14.62 -10.51
N PHE A 81 13.60 -14.06 -11.06
CA PHE A 81 13.12 -14.39 -12.40
C PHE A 81 13.64 -13.37 -13.39
N ILE A 82 14.48 -13.83 -14.33
CA ILE A 82 15.13 -12.99 -15.33
C ILE A 82 14.76 -13.49 -16.71
N VAL A 83 14.24 -12.61 -17.55
CA VAL A 83 13.98 -12.88 -18.97
C VAL A 83 14.68 -11.82 -19.80
N THR A 84 15.67 -12.26 -20.55
CA THR A 84 16.40 -11.40 -21.49
C THR A 84 15.84 -11.60 -22.89
N ARG A 85 15.50 -10.50 -23.56
CA ARG A 85 15.00 -10.50 -24.93
C ARG A 85 16.01 -9.85 -25.85
N THR A 86 16.44 -10.59 -26.86
CA THR A 86 17.44 -10.13 -27.83
C THR A 86 16.89 -10.21 -29.25
N LEU A 87 17.29 -9.27 -30.08
CA LEU A 87 17.09 -9.36 -31.53
C LEU A 87 17.99 -10.41 -32.13
N PRO A 88 17.72 -10.91 -33.35
CA PRO A 88 18.58 -11.85 -34.05
C PRO A 88 20.04 -11.36 -34.25
N ASN A 89 20.23 -10.05 -34.27
CA ASN A 89 21.56 -9.42 -34.35
C ASN A 89 22.30 -9.33 -33.01
N GLY A 90 21.75 -9.94 -31.94
CA GLY A 90 22.32 -9.93 -30.59
C GLY A 90 22.02 -8.66 -29.76
N LYS A 91 21.40 -7.64 -30.34
CA LYS A 91 21.06 -6.42 -29.62
C LYS A 91 19.97 -6.72 -28.57
N MET A 92 20.21 -6.31 -27.33
CA MET A 92 19.24 -6.42 -26.25
C MET A 92 18.08 -5.46 -26.47
N LEU A 93 16.85 -5.94 -26.31
CA LEU A 93 15.62 -5.13 -26.37
C LEU A 93 15.28 -4.59 -24.99
N PHE A 94 14.80 -5.48 -24.13
CA PHE A 94 14.48 -5.18 -22.73
C PHE A 94 14.50 -6.48 -21.94
N ASP A 95 14.78 -6.37 -20.68
CA ASP A 95 14.74 -7.48 -19.74
C ASP A 95 13.56 -7.36 -18.77
N THR A 96 13.19 -8.49 -18.22
CA THR A 96 12.27 -8.57 -17.08
C THR A 96 13.05 -9.19 -15.94
N ASN A 97 13.21 -8.44 -14.86
CA ASN A 97 13.93 -8.88 -13.68
C ASN A 97 13.10 -8.61 -12.45
N MET A 98 12.62 -9.65 -11.79
CA MET A 98 11.81 -9.51 -10.58
C MET A 98 11.99 -10.69 -9.63
N LYS A 99 11.84 -10.41 -8.34
CA LYS A 99 11.82 -11.41 -7.30
C LYS A 99 10.44 -12.10 -7.29
N VAL A 100 10.43 -13.42 -7.33
CA VAL A 100 9.21 -14.21 -7.43
C VAL A 100 9.20 -15.38 -6.46
N SER A 101 8.01 -15.90 -6.19
CA SER A 101 7.77 -17.18 -5.53
C SER A 101 7.09 -18.15 -6.49
N LEU A 102 7.32 -19.43 -6.31
CA LEU A 102 6.63 -20.49 -7.06
C LEU A 102 5.22 -20.67 -6.49
N GLU A 103 4.20 -20.27 -7.25
CA GLU A 103 2.80 -20.40 -6.83
C GLU A 103 2.30 -21.84 -7.03
N SER A 104 2.45 -22.36 -8.27
CA SER A 104 2.12 -23.74 -8.63
C SER A 104 2.88 -24.17 -9.86
N TYR A 105 2.97 -25.46 -10.07
CA TYR A 105 3.41 -26.04 -11.33
C TYR A 105 2.59 -27.29 -11.63
N THR A 106 2.34 -27.55 -12.91
CA THR A 106 1.60 -28.70 -13.41
C THR A 106 2.48 -29.47 -14.39
N ILE A 107 2.67 -30.73 -14.13
CA ILE A 107 3.44 -31.63 -14.99
C ILE A 107 2.49 -32.25 -16.00
N LYS A 108 2.84 -32.18 -17.28
CA LYS A 108 2.09 -32.76 -18.40
C LYS A 108 3.01 -33.72 -19.12
N GLU A 109 2.62 -34.99 -19.14
CA GLU A 109 3.27 -36.04 -19.89
C GLU A 109 2.34 -36.48 -21.00
N ASP A 110 2.78 -36.34 -22.24
CA ASP A 110 2.00 -36.69 -23.43
C ASP A 110 2.95 -37.29 -24.47
N ALA A 111 2.91 -38.62 -24.56
CA ALA A 111 3.78 -39.34 -25.47
C ALA A 111 3.57 -38.99 -26.94
N LYS A 112 2.35 -38.56 -27.33
CA LYS A 112 2.03 -38.14 -28.69
C LYS A 112 2.63 -36.80 -29.06
N ASN A 113 2.57 -35.81 -28.13
CA ASN A 113 2.98 -34.43 -28.40
C ASN A 113 4.40 -34.13 -27.94
N TYR A 114 4.86 -34.76 -26.88
CA TYR A 114 6.18 -34.50 -26.27
C TYR A 114 7.12 -35.70 -26.26
N GLY A 115 6.65 -36.86 -26.71
CA GLY A 115 7.47 -38.09 -26.72
C GLY A 115 7.89 -38.50 -25.32
N MET A 116 9.19 -38.55 -25.09
CA MET A 116 9.78 -38.86 -23.78
C MET A 116 10.03 -37.63 -22.89
N ASP A 117 9.76 -36.43 -23.38
CA ASP A 117 9.99 -35.19 -22.67
C ASP A 117 8.79 -34.80 -21.79
N VAL A 118 9.02 -33.89 -20.88
CA VAL A 118 8.02 -33.43 -19.92
C VAL A 118 7.71 -31.95 -20.15
N MET A 119 6.46 -31.63 -20.35
CA MET A 119 5.99 -30.24 -20.39
C MET A 119 5.53 -29.83 -19.00
N VAL A 120 5.99 -28.68 -18.51
CA VAL A 120 5.63 -28.16 -17.19
C VAL A 120 5.07 -26.77 -17.34
N THR A 121 3.81 -26.61 -16.94
CA THR A 121 3.20 -25.28 -16.78
C THR A 121 3.61 -24.71 -15.43
N ILE A 122 4.30 -23.60 -15.41
CA ILE A 122 4.84 -22.96 -14.21
C ILE A 122 4.08 -21.65 -13.98
N LYS A 123 3.57 -21.48 -12.76
CA LYS A 123 2.93 -20.23 -12.31
C LYS A 123 3.76 -19.62 -11.20
N LEU A 124 4.21 -18.40 -11.41
CA LEU A 124 4.98 -17.63 -10.46
C LEU A 124 4.18 -16.40 -10.06
N LYS A 125 4.44 -15.92 -8.86
CA LYS A 125 3.88 -14.67 -8.36
C LYS A 125 5.00 -13.75 -7.90
N GLN A 126 4.90 -12.47 -8.26
CA GLN A 126 5.84 -11.46 -7.79
C GLN A 126 5.90 -11.49 -6.26
N TYR A 127 7.09 -11.48 -5.73
CA TYR A 127 7.32 -11.36 -4.30
C TYR A 127 7.86 -9.96 -3.99
N ARG A 128 7.23 -9.30 -3.03
CA ARG A 128 7.72 -8.04 -2.46
C ARG A 128 8.11 -8.30 -1.02
N ASP A 129 9.32 -7.90 -0.66
CA ASP A 129 9.73 -7.98 0.73
C ASP A 129 8.80 -7.10 1.57
N TYR A 130 8.32 -7.65 2.68
CA TYR A 130 7.49 -6.94 3.64
C TYR A 130 8.22 -6.90 4.97
N ALA A 131 8.19 -5.74 5.60
CA ALA A 131 8.67 -5.54 6.94
C ALA A 131 7.67 -4.67 7.71
N THR A 132 7.60 -4.85 8.99
CA THR A 132 6.86 -3.94 9.87
C THR A 132 7.50 -2.56 9.76
N LYS A 133 6.76 -1.57 9.28
CA LYS A 133 7.23 -0.19 9.26
C LYS A 133 7.23 0.32 10.70
N THR A 134 8.39 0.41 11.32
CA THR A 134 8.56 1.13 12.57
C THR A 134 8.65 2.63 12.26
N CYS A 135 7.66 3.39 12.70
CA CYS A 135 7.74 4.85 12.66
C CYS A 135 8.44 5.31 13.92
N ASN A 136 9.63 5.86 13.80
CA ASN A 136 10.24 6.63 14.88
C ASN A 136 9.50 7.98 14.95
N ILE A 137 8.50 8.08 15.83
CA ILE A 137 7.84 9.34 16.12
C ILE A 137 8.82 10.17 16.93
N LYS A 138 9.58 11.04 16.27
CA LYS A 138 10.34 12.10 16.95
C LYS A 138 9.32 13.16 17.35
N PHE A 139 8.96 13.21 18.61
CA PHE A 139 8.27 14.37 19.16
C PHE A 139 9.27 15.53 19.14
N ALA A 140 9.27 16.31 18.06
CA ALA A 140 9.90 17.61 18.10
C ALA A 140 9.08 18.45 19.07
N SER A 141 9.71 19.03 20.08
CA SER A 141 9.06 19.92 21.04
C SER A 141 8.67 21.28 20.42
N SER A 142 8.75 21.41 19.12
CA SER A 142 8.20 22.54 18.36
C SER A 142 6.77 22.20 17.94
N LYS A 143 5.83 23.07 18.30
CA LYS A 143 4.42 23.03 17.89
C LYS A 143 4.32 22.58 16.42
N PRO A 144 3.44 21.62 16.08
CA PRO A 144 3.29 21.17 14.70
C PRO A 144 2.93 22.38 13.83
N LYS A 145 3.84 22.74 12.92
CA LYS A 145 3.52 23.69 11.86
C LYS A 145 2.65 22.91 10.88
N ILE A 146 1.35 23.10 10.96
CA ILE A 146 0.42 22.56 9.98
C ILE A 146 0.76 23.24 8.66
N VAL A 147 1.40 22.53 7.75
CA VAL A 147 1.54 22.96 6.36
C VAL A 147 0.16 22.71 5.73
N PRO A 148 -0.57 23.75 5.35
CA PRO A 148 -1.86 23.54 4.69
C PRO A 148 -1.58 22.91 3.32
N GLN A 149 -2.12 21.70 3.10
CA GLN A 149 -2.27 21.22 1.72
C GLN A 149 -3.20 22.18 0.97
N PRO A 150 -2.96 22.42 -0.34
CA PRO A 150 -3.83 23.29 -1.10
C PRO A 150 -5.23 22.68 -1.15
N VAL A 151 -6.10 23.20 -0.30
CA VAL A 151 -7.53 22.91 -0.36
C VAL A 151 -8.07 23.67 -1.55
N ARG A 152 -8.72 22.94 -2.47
CA ARG A 152 -9.58 23.48 -3.51
C ARG A 152 -10.42 24.61 -2.89
N ALA A 153 -10.43 25.78 -3.54
CA ALA A 153 -11.20 26.91 -3.08
C ALA A 153 -12.68 26.53 -2.94
N ALA A 154 -13.08 26.22 -1.73
CA ALA A 154 -14.48 26.24 -1.31
C ALA A 154 -14.71 27.63 -0.71
N GLU A 155 -15.77 28.26 -1.13
CA GLU A 155 -16.24 29.53 -0.59
C GLU A 155 -16.24 29.47 0.94
N ASN A 156 -15.61 30.46 1.57
CA ASN A 156 -15.48 30.53 3.02
C ASN A 156 -16.87 30.52 3.68
N PRO A 157 -17.17 29.54 4.54
CA PRO A 157 -18.27 29.72 5.47
C PRO A 157 -17.94 30.92 6.38
N PRO A 158 -18.92 31.74 6.75
CA PRO A 158 -18.69 32.90 7.57
C PRO A 158 -18.01 32.50 8.87
N LYS A 159 -16.92 33.20 9.22
CA LYS A 159 -16.18 33.04 10.46
C LYS A 159 -17.14 33.00 11.64
N PRO A 160 -17.17 31.93 12.46
CA PRO A 160 -18.13 31.87 13.57
C PRO A 160 -17.93 33.07 14.49
N ALA A 161 -18.99 33.82 14.72
CA ALA A 161 -18.96 35.01 15.57
C ALA A 161 -18.71 34.60 17.02
N ASN A 162 -17.89 35.38 17.72
CA ASN A 162 -17.71 35.25 19.16
C ASN A 162 -19.07 35.35 19.85
N GLN A 163 -19.40 34.36 20.70
CA GLN A 163 -20.62 34.38 21.48
C GLN A 163 -20.38 35.05 22.84
N THR A 164 -21.39 35.63 23.42
CA THR A 164 -21.31 36.19 24.78
C THR A 164 -22.16 35.33 25.73
N TYR A 165 -21.65 35.13 26.93
CA TYR A 165 -22.35 34.39 27.98
C TYR A 165 -22.39 35.17 29.28
N THR A 166 -23.56 35.32 29.88
CA THR A 166 -23.74 35.92 31.19
C THR A 166 -23.65 34.86 32.27
N VAL A 167 -22.73 35.02 33.20
CA VAL A 167 -22.49 34.08 34.30
C VAL A 167 -23.70 34.05 35.24
N VAL A 168 -24.16 32.86 35.58
CA VAL A 168 -25.21 32.62 36.55
C VAL A 168 -24.65 32.02 37.84
N ARG A 169 -25.41 32.10 38.91
CA ARG A 169 -25.00 31.57 40.23
C ARG A 169 -24.74 30.05 40.13
N GLY A 170 -23.55 29.63 40.55
CA GLY A 170 -23.09 28.21 40.47
C GLY A 170 -22.22 27.87 39.25
N ASP A 171 -22.00 28.83 38.32
CA ASP A 171 -21.13 28.62 37.20
C ASP A 171 -19.66 28.66 37.60
N CYS A 172 -18.87 27.90 36.85
CA CYS A 172 -17.41 28.02 36.83
C CYS A 172 -16.94 27.96 35.39
N LEU A 173 -15.76 28.50 35.10
CA LEU A 173 -15.22 28.52 33.74
C LEU A 173 -15.07 27.13 33.13
N TRP A 174 -14.86 26.09 33.94
CA TRP A 174 -14.79 24.70 33.50
C TRP A 174 -16.15 24.21 32.94
N ASN A 175 -17.25 24.48 33.68
CA ASN A 175 -18.57 24.10 33.25
C ASN A 175 -19.02 24.87 32.00
N ILE A 176 -18.69 26.16 31.93
CA ILE A 176 -18.93 26.98 30.74
C ILE A 176 -18.18 26.44 29.54
N ALA A 177 -16.88 26.13 29.69
CA ALA A 177 -16.06 25.55 28.63
C ALA A 177 -16.60 24.17 28.20
N LYS A 178 -17.03 23.33 29.13
CA LYS A 178 -17.66 22.04 28.82
C LYS A 178 -18.94 22.21 28.01
N LYS A 179 -19.75 23.21 28.31
CA LYS A 179 -21.00 23.54 27.60
C LYS A 179 -20.79 24.01 26.18
N TYR A 180 -19.80 24.88 25.95
CA TYR A 180 -19.57 25.50 24.65
C TYR A 180 -18.55 24.76 23.76
N TYR A 181 -17.59 24.08 24.35
CA TYR A 181 -16.50 23.39 23.63
C TYR A 181 -16.51 21.88 23.79
N GLY A 182 -17.47 21.34 24.55
CA GLY A 182 -17.54 19.91 24.87
C GLY A 182 -16.40 19.42 25.81
N ASN A 183 -15.47 20.31 26.17
CA ASN A 183 -14.28 19.98 26.97
C ASN A 183 -14.00 21.09 28.01
N GLY A 184 -14.11 20.73 29.30
CA GLY A 184 -13.89 21.66 30.41
C GLY A 184 -12.45 22.18 30.52
N SER A 185 -11.45 21.41 30.06
CA SER A 185 -10.03 21.86 30.09
C SER A 185 -9.75 23.06 29.17
N LYS A 186 -10.65 23.35 28.23
CA LYS A 186 -10.61 24.55 27.38
C LYS A 186 -11.04 25.86 28.10
N TYR A 187 -11.28 25.83 29.41
CA TYR A 187 -11.59 27.04 30.20
C TYR A 187 -10.52 28.13 30.05
N THR A 188 -9.29 27.73 29.77
CA THR A 188 -8.17 28.68 29.54
C THR A 188 -8.39 29.56 28.32
N VAL A 189 -9.12 29.10 27.29
CA VAL A 189 -9.48 29.88 26.09
C VAL A 189 -10.42 31.02 26.49
N ILE A 190 -11.44 30.71 27.29
CA ILE A 190 -12.40 31.71 27.81
C ILE A 190 -11.69 32.68 28.73
N TYR A 191 -10.82 32.19 29.62
CA TYR A 191 -10.06 33.05 30.56
C TYR A 191 -9.16 34.02 29.79
N ASN A 192 -8.41 33.52 28.79
CA ASN A 192 -7.51 34.36 28.01
C ASN A 192 -8.23 35.46 27.19
N ALA A 193 -9.46 35.17 26.74
CA ALA A 193 -10.26 36.15 26.00
C ALA A 193 -10.94 37.18 26.90
N ASN A 194 -10.92 37.01 28.24
CA ASN A 194 -11.58 37.86 29.20
C ASN A 194 -10.65 38.30 30.34
N ARG A 195 -9.33 38.38 30.11
CA ARG A 195 -8.34 38.82 31.14
C ARG A 195 -8.56 40.22 31.65
N ASP A 196 -9.20 41.03 30.85
CA ASP A 196 -9.62 42.40 31.22
C ASP A 196 -10.71 42.37 32.30
N LYS A 197 -11.56 41.35 32.34
CA LYS A 197 -12.70 41.19 33.24
C LYS A 197 -12.46 40.19 34.36
N ILE A 198 -11.59 39.18 34.13
CA ILE A 198 -11.33 38.10 35.10
C ILE A 198 -9.84 38.14 35.48
N LYS A 199 -9.54 38.49 36.72
CA LYS A 199 -8.16 38.49 37.27
C LYS A 199 -7.75 37.08 37.75
N ASN A 200 -8.68 36.27 38.22
CA ASN A 200 -8.46 34.91 38.73
C ASN A 200 -9.43 33.95 38.04
N PRO A 201 -8.96 32.91 37.34
CA PRO A 201 -9.82 31.98 36.60
C PRO A 201 -10.79 31.18 37.52
N ASN A 202 -10.49 31.09 38.81
CA ASN A 202 -11.33 30.40 39.78
C ASN A 202 -12.40 31.30 40.41
N LEU A 203 -12.41 32.59 40.04
CA LEU A 203 -13.29 33.58 40.65
C LEU A 203 -14.06 34.37 39.61
N ILE A 204 -15.29 33.95 39.34
CA ILE A 204 -16.25 34.63 38.45
C ILE A 204 -17.54 34.91 39.22
N TYR A 205 -18.22 35.96 38.85
CA TYR A 205 -19.40 36.45 39.57
C TYR A 205 -20.66 36.44 38.71
N PRO A 206 -21.81 36.08 39.28
CA PRO A 206 -23.09 36.18 38.60
C PRO A 206 -23.32 37.55 38.01
N GLY A 207 -23.85 37.63 36.79
CA GLY A 207 -24.07 38.85 36.05
C GLY A 207 -22.86 39.31 35.19
N GLN A 208 -21.70 38.71 35.35
CA GLN A 208 -20.50 38.99 34.54
C GLN A 208 -20.66 38.49 33.09
N VAL A 209 -20.50 39.37 32.11
CA VAL A 209 -20.61 39.02 30.68
C VAL A 209 -19.23 38.64 30.13
N LEU A 210 -19.11 37.33 29.75
CA LEU A 210 -17.90 36.77 29.21
C LEU A 210 -18.00 36.59 27.70
N THR A 211 -16.92 36.86 27.01
CA THR A 211 -16.75 36.54 25.59
C THR A 211 -16.32 35.07 25.44
N ILE A 212 -17.06 34.31 24.69
CA ILE A 212 -16.75 32.91 24.37
C ILE A 212 -16.21 32.86 22.94
N PRO A 213 -14.89 32.79 22.74
CA PRO A 213 -14.30 32.68 21.40
C PRO A 213 -14.78 31.40 20.69
N ALA A 214 -14.91 31.47 19.38
CA ALA A 214 -15.09 30.26 18.58
C ALA A 214 -13.81 29.42 18.65
N ALA A 215 -13.93 28.14 18.98
CA ALA A 215 -12.81 27.19 19.14
C ALA A 215 -12.55 26.40 17.88
#